data_fe20b27f8d73fb0ab84f2bfca06ec0bf
#
_entry.id   fe20b27f8d73fb0ab84f2bfca06ec0bf
#
_cell.length_a   1.000
_cell.length_b   1.000
_cell.length_c   1.000
_cell.angle_alpha   90.00
_cell.angle_beta   90.00
_cell.angle_gamma   90.00
#
_symmetry.space_group_name_H-M   'P 1'
#
loop_
_entity.id
_entity.type
_entity.pdbx_description
1 polymer ?
#
loop_
_entity_poly.entity_id
_entity_poly.type
_entity_poly.pdbx_seq_one_letter_code
_entity_poly.pdbx_strand_id
1 'polypeptide(L)'
;MNIEMRRITSEKVHEAVMIWNKVVEDGVAFPQTEPLDDDTGAEFFAAQDYTAVAFDTDTAEVVGMYILHPNNVGRCGHHANASYAVSSKMRGMKIGEGLVRHSLEKAKELGYRILIFNAVVKGNDRAIQLYTKLGFQRVGVIPGGYLLKNGVYQDIYVYYHVL
;
A
#
# COMPACT_ATOMS: atom_id res chain seq x y z
N MET A 1 -20.03 -10.34 -4.69
CA MET A 1 -18.98 -9.45 -4.19
C MET A 1 -19.00 -8.17 -5.02
N ASN A 2 -19.30 -7.07 -4.38
CA ASN A 2 -19.37 -5.75 -5.01
C ASN A 2 -18.43 -4.80 -4.24
N ILE A 3 -17.29 -4.46 -4.84
CA ILE A 3 -16.23 -3.71 -4.17
C ILE A 3 -16.29 -2.23 -4.54
N GLU A 4 -16.35 -1.40 -3.51
CA GLU A 4 -16.23 0.05 -3.62
C GLU A 4 -14.96 0.54 -2.93
N MET A 5 -14.24 1.46 -3.60
CA MET A 5 -13.13 2.17 -2.98
C MET A 5 -13.65 3.40 -2.25
N ARG A 6 -13.44 3.47 -0.95
CA ARG A 6 -13.94 4.53 -0.09
C ARG A 6 -12.83 5.11 0.77
N ARG A 7 -12.97 6.38 1.16
CA ARG A 7 -12.15 6.92 2.26
C ARG A 7 -12.48 6.18 3.54
N ILE A 8 -11.46 5.85 4.34
CA ILE A 8 -11.65 5.20 5.64
C ILE A 8 -12.49 6.08 6.57
N THR A 9 -13.38 5.46 7.34
CA THR A 9 -14.13 6.09 8.43
C THR A 9 -13.66 5.54 9.77
N SER A 10 -13.96 6.26 10.86
CA SER A 10 -13.59 5.83 12.23
C SER A 10 -14.11 4.44 12.57
N GLU A 11 -15.29 4.08 12.08
CA GLU A 11 -15.92 2.78 12.32
C GLU A 11 -15.18 1.60 11.64
N LYS A 12 -14.36 1.89 10.63
CA LYS A 12 -13.64 0.88 9.84
C LYS A 12 -12.16 0.78 10.18
N VAL A 13 -11.67 1.55 11.13
CA VAL A 13 -10.26 1.54 11.57
C VAL A 13 -9.86 0.16 12.06
N HIS A 14 -10.66 -0.49 12.89
CA HIS A 14 -10.33 -1.81 13.43
C HIS A 14 -10.11 -2.85 12.33
N GLU A 15 -11.01 -2.93 11.35
CA GLU A 15 -10.87 -3.86 10.21
C GLU A 15 -9.61 -3.56 9.38
N ALA A 16 -9.32 -2.28 9.15
CA ALA A 16 -8.12 -1.86 8.42
C ALA A 16 -6.84 -2.18 9.20
N VAL A 17 -6.82 -1.99 10.52
CA VAL A 17 -5.71 -2.37 11.40
C VAL A 17 -5.42 -3.86 11.32
N MET A 18 -6.45 -4.71 11.34
CA MET A 18 -6.29 -6.16 11.23
C MET A 18 -5.62 -6.56 9.90
N ILE A 19 -6.04 -5.94 8.80
CA ILE A 19 -5.45 -6.19 7.47
C ILE A 19 -4.01 -5.68 7.40
N TRP A 20 -3.75 -4.47 7.89
CA TRP A 20 -2.41 -3.87 7.93
C TRP A 20 -1.43 -4.73 8.74
N ASN A 21 -1.82 -5.11 9.95
CA ASN A 21 -0.99 -5.89 10.85
C ASN A 21 -0.64 -7.27 10.31
N LYS A 22 -1.52 -7.88 9.54
CA LYS A 22 -1.23 -9.16 8.89
C LYS A 22 -0.07 -9.04 7.90
N VAL A 23 0.00 -7.94 7.14
CA VAL A 23 1.12 -7.68 6.23
C VAL A 23 2.42 -7.39 7.01
N VAL A 24 2.32 -6.63 8.11
CA VAL A 24 3.47 -6.39 9.01
C VAL A 24 3.98 -7.72 9.60
N GLU A 25 3.08 -8.56 10.09
CA GLU A 25 3.42 -9.89 10.64
C GLU A 25 4.08 -10.79 9.61
N ASP A 26 3.60 -10.82 8.38
CA ASP A 26 4.16 -11.64 7.30
C ASP A 26 5.63 -11.27 7.00
N GLY A 27 6.01 -10.00 7.17
CA GLY A 27 7.40 -9.55 7.12
C GLY A 27 8.09 -9.72 5.76
N VAL A 28 7.35 -9.54 4.67
CA VAL A 28 7.83 -9.71 3.28
C VAL A 28 7.51 -8.54 2.36
N ALA A 29 6.87 -7.48 2.87
CA ALA A 29 6.42 -6.36 2.06
C ALA A 29 6.60 -4.99 2.74
N PHE A 30 6.10 -4.80 3.97
CA PHE A 30 6.15 -3.52 4.67
C PHE A 30 7.45 -3.36 5.47
N PRO A 31 7.97 -2.11 5.59
CA PRO A 31 9.14 -1.82 6.41
C PRO A 31 8.85 -1.84 7.91
N GLN A 32 7.59 -1.66 8.33
CA GLN A 32 7.22 -1.65 9.74
C GLN A 32 7.40 -3.03 10.39
N THR A 33 7.85 -3.05 11.63
CA THR A 33 8.03 -4.25 12.45
C THR A 33 7.02 -4.35 13.58
N GLU A 34 6.44 -3.23 14.00
CA GLU A 34 5.49 -3.14 15.10
C GLU A 34 4.05 -3.07 14.59
N PRO A 35 3.12 -3.84 15.19
CA PRO A 35 1.71 -3.76 14.85
C PRO A 35 1.10 -2.45 15.35
N LEU A 36 0.00 -2.05 14.73
CA LEU A 36 -0.87 -0.98 15.20
C LEU A 36 -1.94 -1.54 16.15
N ASP A 37 -2.34 -0.74 17.13
CA ASP A 37 -3.63 -0.92 17.81
C ASP A 37 -4.68 0.02 17.20
N ASP A 38 -5.91 0.00 17.70
CA ASP A 38 -6.98 0.82 17.14
C ASP A 38 -6.72 2.32 17.31
N ASP A 39 -6.10 2.73 18.40
CA ASP A 39 -5.81 4.15 18.67
C ASP A 39 -4.63 4.62 17.79
N THR A 40 -3.51 3.91 17.79
CA THR A 40 -2.37 4.22 16.93
C THR A 40 -2.69 4.06 15.45
N GLY A 41 -3.54 3.12 15.11
CA GLY A 41 -4.05 2.94 13.75
C GLY A 41 -4.90 4.11 13.29
N ALA A 42 -5.82 4.59 14.14
CA ALA A 42 -6.65 5.76 13.83
C ALA A 42 -5.78 7.01 13.58
N GLU A 43 -4.78 7.25 14.42
CA GLU A 43 -3.84 8.37 14.25
C GLU A 43 -3.01 8.21 12.97
N PHE A 44 -2.46 7.03 12.73
CA PHE A 44 -1.63 6.74 11.58
C PHE A 44 -2.39 6.92 10.26
N PHE A 45 -3.63 6.40 10.17
CA PHE A 45 -4.44 6.53 8.98
C PHE A 45 -4.96 7.96 8.77
N ALA A 46 -5.26 8.68 9.84
CA ALA A 46 -5.68 10.09 9.75
C ALA A 46 -4.55 11.04 9.33
N ALA A 47 -3.31 10.70 9.64
CA ALA A 47 -2.14 11.50 9.28
C ALA A 47 -1.74 11.39 7.80
N GLN A 48 -2.28 10.41 7.07
CA GLN A 48 -2.05 10.27 5.64
C GLN A 48 -2.82 11.34 4.84
N ASP A 49 -2.34 11.68 3.64
CA ASP A 49 -3.12 12.53 2.73
C ASP A 49 -4.43 11.86 2.33
N TYR A 50 -4.36 10.55 2.15
CA TYR A 50 -5.53 9.73 1.89
C TYR A 50 -5.33 8.31 2.39
N THR A 51 -6.31 7.79 3.10
CA THR A 51 -6.40 6.36 3.43
C THR A 51 -7.70 5.83 2.83
N ALA A 52 -7.57 4.86 1.93
CA ALA A 52 -8.71 4.22 1.30
C ALA A 52 -8.89 2.79 1.82
N VAL A 53 -10.12 2.34 1.79
CA VAL A 53 -10.50 0.95 2.01
C VAL A 53 -11.24 0.41 0.78
N ALA A 54 -10.95 -0.84 0.44
CA ALA A 54 -11.78 -1.63 -0.45
C ALA A 54 -12.89 -2.25 0.40
N PHE A 55 -14.11 -1.82 0.18
CA PHE A 55 -15.27 -2.19 0.95
C PHE A 55 -16.19 -3.08 0.13
N ASP A 56 -16.47 -4.28 0.64
CA ASP A 56 -17.45 -5.17 0.03
C ASP A 56 -18.86 -4.80 0.51
N THR A 57 -19.67 -4.26 -0.38
CA THR A 57 -21.04 -3.80 -0.04
C THR A 57 -21.98 -4.95 0.23
N ASP A 58 -21.67 -6.16 -0.23
CA ASP A 58 -22.52 -7.34 0.00
C ASP A 58 -22.38 -7.88 1.42
N THR A 59 -21.16 -7.79 1.99
CA THR A 59 -20.86 -8.29 3.36
C THR A 59 -20.67 -7.18 4.39
N ALA A 60 -20.56 -5.92 3.93
CA ALA A 60 -20.21 -4.74 4.73
C ALA A 60 -18.81 -4.83 5.40
N GLU A 61 -17.90 -5.60 4.82
CA GLU A 61 -16.54 -5.80 5.33
C GLU A 61 -15.49 -5.02 4.54
N VAL A 62 -14.41 -4.62 5.23
CA VAL A 62 -13.19 -4.14 4.60
C VAL A 62 -12.37 -5.34 4.13
N VAL A 63 -12.00 -5.37 2.85
CA VAL A 63 -11.26 -6.47 2.24
C VAL A 63 -9.86 -6.08 1.76
N GLY A 64 -9.53 -4.81 1.84
CA GLY A 64 -8.21 -4.27 1.51
C GLY A 64 -8.13 -2.79 1.83
N MET A 65 -6.93 -2.24 1.76
CA MET A 65 -6.71 -0.83 2.03
C MET A 65 -5.41 -0.32 1.39
N TYR A 66 -5.28 0.99 1.28
CA TYR A 66 -4.00 1.64 1.04
C TYR A 66 -3.89 2.96 1.80
N ILE A 67 -2.65 3.38 2.03
CA ILE A 67 -2.30 4.72 2.47
C ILE A 67 -1.58 5.47 1.34
N LEU A 68 -1.78 6.78 1.28
CA LEU A 68 -1.16 7.67 0.31
C LEU A 68 -0.62 8.90 1.03
N HIS A 69 0.65 9.21 0.83
CA HIS A 69 1.33 10.31 1.48
C HIS A 69 2.47 10.87 0.62
N PRO A 70 3.01 12.07 0.93
CA PRO A 70 4.18 12.59 0.24
C PRO A 70 5.39 11.66 0.40
N ASN A 71 6.16 11.48 -0.68
CA ASN A 71 7.41 10.73 -0.64
C ASN A 71 8.62 11.61 -0.37
N ASN A 72 8.49 12.92 -0.56
CA ASN A 72 9.59 13.87 -0.43
C ASN A 72 9.03 15.27 -0.10
N VAL A 73 9.91 16.25 0.02
CA VAL A 73 9.57 17.62 0.43
C VAL A 73 10.02 18.67 -0.60
N GLY A 74 9.47 19.87 -0.47
CA GLY A 74 9.93 21.04 -1.22
C GLY A 74 9.85 20.83 -2.74
N ARG A 75 10.96 20.97 -3.43
CA ARG A 75 11.05 20.84 -4.89
C ARG A 75 10.75 19.41 -5.40
N CYS A 76 10.77 18.41 -4.52
CA CYS A 76 10.38 17.03 -4.80
C CYS A 76 9.03 16.66 -4.13
N GLY A 77 8.30 17.63 -3.60
CA GLY A 77 7.03 17.43 -2.89
C GLY A 77 5.87 16.96 -3.77
N HIS A 78 6.06 16.93 -5.09
CA HIS A 78 5.10 16.38 -6.05
C HIS A 78 5.21 14.85 -6.23
N HIS A 79 6.09 14.20 -5.45
CA HIS A 79 6.20 12.74 -5.39
C HIS A 79 5.32 12.20 -4.26
N ALA A 80 4.45 11.24 -4.58
CA ALA A 80 3.69 10.48 -3.59
C ALA A 80 4.27 9.07 -3.41
N ASN A 81 3.96 8.47 -2.28
CA ASN A 81 4.18 7.06 -1.98
C ASN A 81 2.88 6.44 -1.50
N ALA A 82 2.70 5.16 -1.75
CA ALA A 82 1.56 4.39 -1.27
C ALA A 82 1.99 3.00 -0.80
N SER A 83 1.24 2.46 0.16
CA SER A 83 1.38 1.09 0.64
C SER A 83 0.02 0.41 0.63
N TYR A 84 -0.04 -0.83 0.15
CA TYR A 84 -1.28 -1.56 -0.06
C TYR A 84 -1.30 -2.84 0.77
N ALA A 85 -2.46 -3.13 1.34
CA ALA A 85 -2.72 -4.37 2.05
C ALA A 85 -4.04 -4.98 1.59
N VAL A 86 -4.06 -6.28 1.37
CA VAL A 86 -5.26 -7.03 0.97
C VAL A 86 -5.49 -8.15 1.97
N SER A 87 -6.74 -8.33 2.38
CA SER A 87 -7.14 -9.45 3.24
C SER A 87 -6.67 -10.78 2.63
N SER A 88 -6.05 -11.61 3.45
CA SER A 88 -5.56 -12.94 3.02
C SER A 88 -6.67 -13.83 2.46
N LYS A 89 -7.91 -13.61 2.90
CA LYS A 89 -9.11 -14.32 2.42
C LYS A 89 -9.50 -13.96 0.99
N MET A 90 -9.02 -12.80 0.49
CA MET A 90 -9.43 -12.22 -0.80
C MET A 90 -8.33 -12.30 -1.87
N ARG A 91 -7.35 -13.16 -1.69
CA ARG A 91 -6.28 -13.35 -2.66
C ARG A 91 -6.83 -13.85 -4.00
N GLY A 92 -6.30 -13.32 -5.10
CA GLY A 92 -6.73 -13.70 -6.46
C GLY A 92 -8.01 -12.99 -6.96
N MET A 93 -8.66 -12.18 -6.12
CA MET A 93 -9.91 -11.47 -6.44
C MET A 93 -9.69 -10.07 -7.05
N LYS A 94 -8.48 -9.76 -7.50
CA LYS A 94 -8.10 -8.47 -8.10
C LYS A 94 -8.29 -7.23 -7.21
N ILE A 95 -8.44 -7.41 -5.89
CA ILE A 95 -8.58 -6.31 -4.94
C ILE A 95 -7.34 -5.40 -4.98
N GLY A 96 -6.14 -5.99 -4.98
CA GLY A 96 -4.88 -5.23 -5.06
C GLY A 96 -4.79 -4.38 -6.33
N GLU A 97 -5.21 -4.89 -7.48
CA GLU A 97 -5.26 -4.12 -8.73
C GLU A 97 -6.21 -2.92 -8.60
N GLY A 98 -7.40 -3.12 -8.04
CA GLY A 98 -8.36 -2.06 -7.79
C GLY A 98 -7.80 -0.96 -6.88
N LEU A 99 -7.13 -1.34 -5.80
CA LEU A 99 -6.48 -0.41 -4.87
C LEU A 99 -5.40 0.43 -5.56
N VAL A 100 -4.52 -0.21 -6.35
CA VAL A 100 -3.46 0.51 -7.06
C VAL A 100 -4.04 1.47 -8.10
N ARG A 101 -5.00 1.04 -8.90
CA ARG A 101 -5.67 1.91 -9.89
C ARG A 101 -6.32 3.13 -9.22
N HIS A 102 -7.07 2.90 -8.14
CA HIS A 102 -7.71 3.99 -7.40
C HIS A 102 -6.67 4.94 -6.78
N SER A 103 -5.54 4.43 -6.28
CA SER A 103 -4.48 5.28 -5.73
C SER A 103 -3.82 6.17 -6.79
N LEU A 104 -3.65 5.68 -8.03
CA LEU A 104 -3.13 6.49 -9.14
C LEU A 104 -4.07 7.67 -9.46
N GLU A 105 -5.36 7.40 -9.54
CA GLU A 105 -6.38 8.44 -9.75
C GLU A 105 -6.41 9.45 -8.59
N LYS A 106 -6.41 8.94 -7.35
CA LYS A 106 -6.46 9.77 -6.15
C LYS A 106 -5.20 10.62 -5.97
N ALA A 107 -4.02 10.06 -6.22
CA ALA A 107 -2.77 10.82 -6.17
C ALA A 107 -2.78 11.97 -7.19
N LYS A 108 -3.26 11.72 -8.40
CA LYS A 108 -3.43 12.76 -9.43
C LYS A 108 -4.42 13.84 -9.00
N GLU A 109 -5.57 13.47 -8.44
CA GLU A 109 -6.57 14.40 -7.91
C GLU A 109 -6.00 15.31 -6.81
N LEU A 110 -5.12 14.76 -5.96
CA LEU A 110 -4.44 15.50 -4.88
C LEU A 110 -3.30 16.40 -5.38
N GLY A 111 -3.01 16.39 -6.68
CA GLY A 111 -2.01 17.26 -7.29
C GLY A 111 -0.61 16.65 -7.39
N TYR A 112 -0.43 15.39 -7.02
CA TYR A 112 0.84 14.68 -7.24
C TYR A 112 1.07 14.44 -8.73
N ARG A 113 2.35 14.34 -9.12
CA ARG A 113 2.77 14.11 -10.51
C ARG A 113 3.41 12.75 -10.73
N ILE A 114 3.90 12.14 -9.66
CA ILE A 114 4.64 10.87 -9.71
C ILE A 114 4.24 10.07 -8.47
N LEU A 115 3.96 8.78 -8.66
CA LEU A 115 3.83 7.81 -7.57
C LEU A 115 5.08 6.93 -7.55
N ILE A 116 5.73 6.84 -6.39
CA ILE A 116 6.99 6.13 -6.20
C ILE A 116 6.81 5.04 -5.15
N PHE A 117 7.38 3.86 -5.41
CA PHE A 117 7.58 2.81 -4.42
C PHE A 117 9.06 2.68 -4.10
N ASN A 118 9.42 2.88 -2.83
CA ASN A 118 10.81 2.93 -2.41
C ASN A 118 11.44 1.56 -2.16
N ALA A 119 10.63 0.55 -1.84
CA ALA A 119 11.12 -0.72 -1.33
C ALA A 119 10.19 -1.88 -1.71
N VAL A 120 10.15 -2.24 -2.98
CA VAL A 120 9.43 -3.44 -3.43
C VAL A 120 10.38 -4.62 -3.25
N VAL A 121 10.06 -5.52 -2.32
CA VAL A 121 10.93 -6.64 -1.94
C VAL A 121 11.03 -7.65 -3.08
N LYS A 122 12.25 -8.00 -3.46
CA LYS A 122 12.50 -9.12 -4.38
C LYS A 122 11.92 -10.40 -3.78
N GLY A 123 11.12 -11.11 -4.55
CA GLY A 123 10.35 -12.26 -4.07
C GLY A 123 8.87 -11.94 -3.83
N ASN A 124 8.48 -10.66 -3.74
CA ASN A 124 7.08 -10.25 -3.79
C ASN A 124 6.59 -10.23 -5.25
N ASP A 125 6.52 -11.41 -5.86
CA ASP A 125 6.27 -11.56 -7.30
C ASP A 125 4.89 -11.04 -7.71
N ARG A 126 3.89 -11.15 -6.83
CA ARG A 126 2.54 -10.63 -7.09
C ARG A 126 2.54 -9.10 -7.25
N ALA A 127 3.22 -8.40 -6.36
CA ALA A 127 3.34 -6.95 -6.44
C ALA A 127 4.13 -6.53 -7.69
N ILE A 128 5.25 -7.19 -7.97
CA ILE A 128 6.10 -6.92 -9.14
C ILE A 128 5.32 -7.12 -10.44
N GLN A 129 4.58 -8.21 -10.58
CA GLN A 129 3.74 -8.49 -11.76
C GLN A 129 2.63 -7.45 -11.91
N LEU A 130 1.98 -7.08 -10.81
CA LEU A 130 0.91 -6.08 -10.81
C LEU A 130 1.43 -4.70 -11.22
N TYR A 131 2.53 -4.25 -10.64
CA TYR A 131 3.12 -2.94 -10.96
C TYR A 131 3.59 -2.88 -12.41
N THR A 132 4.23 -3.93 -12.89
CA THR A 132 4.63 -4.05 -14.30
C THR A 132 3.43 -3.97 -15.24
N LYS A 133 2.36 -4.72 -14.94
CA LYS A 133 1.11 -4.70 -15.70
C LYS A 133 0.48 -3.30 -15.75
N LEU A 134 0.55 -2.55 -14.64
CA LEU A 134 -0.02 -1.21 -14.54
C LEU A 134 0.88 -0.08 -15.07
N GLY A 135 2.02 -0.42 -15.66
CA GLY A 135 2.91 0.55 -16.31
C GLY A 135 3.91 1.22 -15.39
N PHE A 136 4.10 0.73 -14.16
CA PHE A 136 5.22 1.17 -13.32
C PHE A 136 6.55 0.75 -13.94
N GLN A 137 7.54 1.63 -13.83
CA GLN A 137 8.89 1.38 -14.33
C GLN A 137 9.86 1.18 -13.16
N ARG A 138 10.69 0.16 -13.26
CA ARG A 138 11.76 -0.08 -12.30
C ARG A 138 12.90 0.90 -12.55
N VAL A 139 13.26 1.67 -11.54
CA VAL A 139 14.39 2.62 -11.59
C VAL A 139 15.71 1.90 -11.33
N GLY A 140 15.71 0.97 -10.38
CA GLY A 140 16.91 0.27 -9.98
C GLY A 140 16.69 -0.71 -8.85
N VAL A 141 17.82 -1.27 -8.37
CA VAL A 141 17.88 -2.26 -7.30
C VAL A 141 18.77 -1.72 -6.19
N ILE A 142 18.33 -1.86 -4.93
CA ILE A 142 19.18 -1.64 -3.76
C ILE A 142 19.48 -3.02 -3.16
N PRO A 143 20.74 -3.49 -3.27
CA PRO A 143 21.13 -4.79 -2.71
C PRO A 143 20.98 -4.82 -1.21
N GLY A 144 20.38 -5.89 -0.67
CA GLY A 144 20.25 -6.08 0.77
C GLY A 144 19.38 -5.03 1.47
N GLY A 145 18.47 -4.39 0.76
CA GLY A 145 17.68 -3.26 1.28
C GLY A 145 16.55 -3.61 2.24
N TYR A 146 16.23 -4.89 2.44
CA TYR A 146 15.15 -5.36 3.30
C TYR A 146 15.59 -6.52 4.18
N LEU A 147 15.43 -6.38 5.48
CA LEU A 147 15.73 -7.44 6.44
C LEU A 147 14.53 -8.37 6.61
N LEU A 148 14.64 -9.61 6.13
CA LEU A 148 13.65 -10.66 6.34
C LEU A 148 13.66 -11.16 7.78
N LYS A 149 12.58 -11.77 8.23
CA LYS A 149 12.43 -12.35 9.59
C LYS A 149 13.50 -13.39 9.93
N ASN A 150 14.02 -14.10 8.94
CA ASN A 150 15.08 -15.10 9.11
C ASN A 150 16.50 -14.49 9.23
N GLY A 151 16.62 -13.16 9.24
CA GLY A 151 17.89 -12.44 9.33
C GLY A 151 18.61 -12.26 7.99
N VAL A 152 18.03 -12.69 6.88
CA VAL A 152 18.59 -12.50 5.54
C VAL A 152 18.23 -11.12 5.02
N TYR A 153 19.20 -10.39 4.47
CA TYR A 153 18.99 -9.12 3.77
C TYR A 153 18.64 -9.41 2.31
N GLN A 154 17.44 -9.02 1.90
CA GLN A 154 16.94 -9.21 0.56
C GLN A 154 17.02 -7.91 -0.24
N ASP A 155 17.22 -8.02 -1.56
CA ASP A 155 17.21 -6.88 -2.46
C ASP A 155 15.83 -6.24 -2.53
N ILE A 156 15.80 -4.93 -2.76
CA ILE A 156 14.58 -4.17 -3.04
C ILE A 156 14.69 -3.45 -4.37
N TYR A 157 13.53 -3.24 -4.99
CA TYR A 157 13.37 -2.49 -6.22
C TYR A 157 12.69 -1.15 -5.96
N VAL A 158 13.12 -0.12 -6.69
CA VAL A 158 12.45 1.17 -6.73
C VAL A 158 11.65 1.28 -8.02
N TYR A 159 10.38 1.64 -7.90
CA TYR A 159 9.47 1.82 -9.03
C TYR A 159 8.88 3.22 -9.04
N TYR A 160 8.51 3.72 -10.20
CA TYR A 160 7.75 4.95 -10.34
C TYR A 160 6.67 4.82 -11.43
N HIS A 161 5.67 5.69 -11.33
CA HIS A 161 4.62 5.86 -12.33
C HIS A 161 4.31 7.36 -12.47
N VAL A 162 4.32 7.87 -13.68
CA VAL A 162 3.88 9.25 -13.97
C VAL A 162 2.35 9.30 -13.94
N LEU A 163 1.80 10.29 -13.26
CA LEU A 163 0.36 10.46 -13.07
C LEU A 163 -0.30 11.34 -14.14
#